data_77fa1e45c93a94007e91c79052d7855f
#
_entry.id   77fa1e45c93a94007e91c79052d7855f
#
_cell.length_a   1.000
_cell.length_b   1.000
_cell.length_c   1.000
_cell.angle_alpha   90.00
_cell.angle_beta   90.00
_cell.angle_gamma   90.00
#
_symmetry.space_group_name_H-M   'P 1'
#
loop_
_entity.id
_entity.type
_entity.pdbx_description
1 polymer ?
#
loop_
_entity_poly.entity_id
_entity_poly.type
_entity_poly.pdbx_seq_one_letter_code
_entity_poly.pdbx_strand_id
1 'polypeptide(L)'
;MPLRCTRHIVASIALAAWALPAIASAGSDALRVRLEPSSGTAAQRIGIDGTAPAGCVPHVERVVLDGADVSLELAAPATGCKPQRPVPFHLQADPAAPTGARSLPAGVYRVRVYTGSGTSPHLAAFTLIDTSAPALAPIPETGFWWTQPDADGNAVAGTGMSLELQDNQLAASLLGFAGSGASSWYFGSATLTGHIAKIPLVQLTNGDEWFASLGAAPDVQPGPRIEIEFLSPTRAHAWLVRSAGAEDLEVRPLTLARTAFTTGPAGSSWAGRWVLVPEDGGSARLFDFGAPSHRDGESFRLVDAANDAVLDCRLVAGTQQADACTLTASAVTVADFDQVGFDHFAGHGANGAPVQLLRVPR
;
A
#
# COMPACT_ATOMS: atom_id res chain seq x y z
N MET A 1 -52.49 -21.90 -49.90
CA MET A 1 -51.33 -21.70 -49.05
C MET A 1 -51.68 -20.72 -47.98
N PRO A 2 -51.83 -21.12 -46.71
CA PRO A 2 -52.19 -20.17 -45.65
C PRO A 2 -50.92 -19.71 -44.91
N LEU A 3 -50.83 -18.38 -44.74
CA LEU A 3 -49.85 -17.71 -43.91
C LEU A 3 -50.07 -18.05 -42.42
N ARG A 4 -49.03 -18.57 -41.77
CA ARG A 4 -48.97 -18.74 -40.32
C ARG A 4 -48.49 -17.46 -39.66
N CYS A 5 -49.34 -16.85 -38.86
CA CYS A 5 -49.04 -15.73 -37.97
C CYS A 5 -48.27 -16.26 -36.74
N THR A 6 -47.02 -15.87 -36.58
CA THR A 6 -46.22 -16.23 -35.40
C THR A 6 -46.49 -15.16 -34.32
N ARG A 7 -47.06 -15.57 -33.20
CA ARG A 7 -47.25 -14.72 -32.00
C ARG A 7 -45.92 -14.56 -31.32
N HIS A 8 -45.43 -13.31 -31.21
CA HIS A 8 -44.34 -12.95 -30.32
C HIS A 8 -44.85 -12.88 -28.87
N ILE A 9 -44.34 -13.80 -28.05
CA ILE A 9 -44.51 -13.74 -26.60
C ILE A 9 -43.45 -12.80 -26.06
N VAL A 10 -43.89 -11.62 -25.59
CA VAL A 10 -43.05 -10.71 -24.84
C VAL A 10 -42.97 -11.23 -23.40
N ALA A 11 -41.87 -11.85 -23.04
CA ALA A 11 -41.60 -12.24 -21.68
C ALA A 11 -41.11 -11.01 -20.91
N SER A 12 -41.97 -10.52 -20.02
CA SER A 12 -41.61 -9.46 -19.05
C SER A 12 -40.69 -10.09 -18.00
N ILE A 13 -39.42 -9.72 -18.03
CA ILE A 13 -38.45 -10.08 -16.98
C ILE A 13 -38.71 -9.14 -15.79
N ALA A 14 -39.35 -9.67 -14.76
CA ALA A 14 -39.45 -9.03 -13.47
C ALA A 14 -38.06 -9.10 -12.80
N LEU A 15 -37.36 -7.95 -12.69
CA LEU A 15 -36.18 -7.82 -11.84
C LEU A 15 -36.65 -8.00 -10.38
N ALA A 16 -36.48 -9.19 -9.84
CA ALA A 16 -36.57 -9.41 -8.41
C ALA A 16 -35.30 -8.80 -7.79
N ALA A 17 -35.46 -7.63 -7.15
CA ALA A 17 -34.46 -7.07 -6.28
C ALA A 17 -34.24 -8.06 -5.11
N TRP A 18 -33.15 -8.82 -5.19
CA TRP A 18 -32.68 -9.64 -4.09
C TRP A 18 -32.15 -8.69 -3.01
N ALA A 19 -33.00 -8.40 -2.03
CA ALA A 19 -32.55 -7.86 -0.77
C ALA A 19 -31.62 -8.92 -0.15
N LEU A 20 -30.32 -8.70 -0.25
CA LEU A 20 -29.35 -9.45 0.53
C LEU A 20 -29.73 -9.28 1.99
N PRO A 21 -29.94 -10.35 2.77
CA PRO A 21 -30.09 -10.22 4.19
C PRO A 21 -28.81 -9.54 4.71
N ALA A 22 -28.97 -8.37 5.29
CA ALA A 22 -27.93 -7.80 6.11
C ALA A 22 -27.62 -8.84 7.19
N ILE A 23 -26.51 -9.55 7.03
CA ILE A 23 -25.97 -10.38 8.10
C ILE A 23 -25.59 -9.36 9.18
N ALA A 24 -26.52 -9.14 10.11
CA ALA A 24 -26.21 -8.52 11.36
C ALA A 24 -25.22 -9.47 12.04
N SER A 25 -23.94 -9.27 11.81
CA SER A 25 -22.89 -9.85 12.64
C SER A 25 -23.16 -9.34 14.04
N ALA A 26 -23.66 -10.23 14.91
CA ALA A 26 -23.74 -9.99 16.33
C ALA A 26 -22.37 -9.52 16.77
N GLY A 27 -22.29 -8.28 17.26
CA GLY A 27 -21.05 -7.61 17.54
C GLY A 27 -20.20 -8.37 18.55
N SER A 28 -19.10 -8.89 18.09
CA SER A 28 -17.89 -8.83 18.88
C SER A 28 -17.42 -7.38 18.77
N ASP A 29 -17.14 -6.73 19.90
CA ASP A 29 -16.56 -5.39 19.96
C ASP A 29 -15.15 -5.43 19.38
N ALA A 30 -15.06 -5.53 18.04
CA ALA A 30 -13.81 -5.68 17.33
C ALA A 30 -13.07 -4.35 17.44
N LEU A 31 -11.97 -4.35 18.17
CA LEU A 31 -11.03 -3.26 18.16
C LEU A 31 -10.48 -3.09 16.74
N ARG A 32 -10.43 -1.85 16.29
CA ARG A 32 -9.72 -1.47 15.06
C ARG A 32 -8.44 -0.77 15.47
N VAL A 33 -7.34 -1.37 15.09
CA VAL A 33 -6.02 -0.81 15.35
C VAL A 33 -5.47 -0.29 14.04
N ARG A 34 -5.01 0.95 14.02
CA ARG A 34 -4.49 1.62 12.81
C ARG A 34 -3.31 2.49 13.15
N LEU A 35 -2.44 2.71 12.17
CA LEU A 35 -1.45 3.76 12.25
C LEU A 35 -2.12 5.09 11.88
N GLU A 36 -1.95 6.08 12.73
CA GLU A 36 -2.41 7.42 12.42
C GLU A 36 -1.32 8.16 11.67
N PRO A 37 -1.70 8.85 10.58
CA PRO A 37 -0.73 9.63 9.84
C PRO A 37 -0.14 10.70 10.74
N SER A 38 1.17 10.86 10.68
CA SER A 38 1.83 12.00 11.30
C SER A 38 1.61 13.24 10.43
N SER A 39 1.21 14.34 11.03
CA SER A 39 1.21 15.63 10.35
C SER A 39 2.55 16.34 10.59
N GLY A 40 3.36 16.46 9.55
CA GLY A 40 4.66 17.15 9.65
C GLY A 40 5.67 16.41 10.54
N THR A 41 6.27 17.09 11.51
CA THR A 41 7.29 16.55 12.43
C THR A 41 6.70 15.79 13.61
N ALA A 42 5.39 15.56 13.66
CA ALA A 42 4.74 14.82 14.74
C ALA A 42 5.07 13.32 14.63
N ALA A 43 5.38 12.70 15.76
CA ALA A 43 5.57 11.26 15.84
C ALA A 43 4.29 10.51 15.40
N GLN A 44 4.45 9.41 14.69
CA GLN A 44 3.34 8.54 14.34
C GLN A 44 2.70 7.97 15.60
N ARG A 45 1.37 7.91 15.62
CA ARG A 45 0.56 7.38 16.70
C ARG A 45 -0.15 6.11 16.27
N ILE A 46 -0.38 5.22 17.21
CA ILE A 46 -1.24 4.05 17.01
C ILE A 46 -2.63 4.42 17.50
N GLY A 47 -3.59 4.47 16.57
CA GLY A 47 -4.99 4.69 16.89
C GLY A 47 -5.69 3.38 17.19
N ILE A 48 -6.52 3.36 18.23
CA ILE A 48 -7.31 2.21 18.65
C ILE A 48 -8.76 2.66 18.74
N ASP A 49 -9.58 2.18 17.82
CA ASP A 49 -11.02 2.45 17.78
C ASP A 49 -11.79 1.24 18.30
N GLY A 50 -12.87 1.48 19.02
CA GLY A 50 -13.74 0.43 19.51
C GLY A 50 -15.05 0.96 20.04
N THR A 51 -15.84 0.08 20.66
CA THR A 51 -17.03 0.43 21.41
C THR A 51 -16.91 -0.09 22.85
N ALA A 52 -17.37 0.69 23.80
CA ALA A 52 -17.42 0.29 25.20
C ALA A 52 -18.72 0.82 25.85
N PRO A 53 -19.22 0.21 26.93
CA PRO A 53 -20.31 0.80 27.67
C PRO A 53 -19.94 2.21 28.14
N ALA A 54 -20.88 3.14 28.10
CA ALA A 54 -20.63 4.50 28.56
C ALA A 54 -20.13 4.50 30.01
N GLY A 55 -19.04 5.23 30.27
CA GLY A 55 -18.33 5.20 31.55
C GLY A 55 -17.35 4.04 31.72
N CYS A 56 -17.24 3.15 30.73
CA CYS A 56 -16.31 2.01 30.69
C CYS A 56 -15.29 2.10 29.57
N VAL A 57 -15.12 3.29 29.00
CA VAL A 57 -14.13 3.50 27.95
C VAL A 57 -12.74 3.17 28.51
N PRO A 58 -11.99 2.26 27.87
CA PRO A 58 -10.66 1.90 28.33
C PRO A 58 -9.67 3.05 28.14
N HIS A 59 -8.51 2.94 28.73
CA HIS A 59 -7.37 3.81 28.49
C HIS A 59 -6.11 2.98 28.24
N VAL A 60 -5.13 3.56 27.55
CA VAL A 60 -3.82 2.92 27.38
C VAL A 60 -3.09 3.00 28.72
N GLU A 61 -2.91 1.85 29.37
CA GLU A 61 -2.22 1.75 30.66
C GLU A 61 -0.72 1.66 30.45
N ARG A 62 -0.31 0.85 29.49
CA ARG A 62 1.10 0.59 29.24
C ARG A 62 1.39 0.36 27.75
N VAL A 63 2.56 0.84 27.34
CA VAL A 63 3.19 0.53 26.05
C VAL A 63 4.50 -0.17 26.34
N VAL A 64 4.73 -1.31 25.71
CA VAL A 64 5.98 -2.07 25.82
C VAL A 64 6.53 -2.28 24.43
N LEU A 65 7.83 -2.04 24.26
CA LEU A 65 8.56 -2.31 23.02
C LEU A 65 9.59 -3.42 23.32
N ASP A 66 9.49 -4.52 22.56
CA ASP A 66 10.46 -5.60 22.57
C ASP A 66 10.88 -5.92 21.12
N GLY A 67 12.04 -5.41 20.72
CA GLY A 67 12.48 -5.46 19.34
C GLY A 67 11.48 -4.81 18.39
N ALA A 68 10.88 -5.59 17.51
CA ALA A 68 9.84 -5.15 16.58
C ALA A 68 8.41 -5.38 17.09
N ASP A 69 8.24 -5.84 18.32
CA ASP A 69 6.92 -6.06 18.92
C ASP A 69 6.53 -4.89 19.83
N VAL A 70 5.43 -4.23 19.51
CA VAL A 70 4.81 -3.19 20.33
C VAL A 70 3.59 -3.77 21.02
N SER A 71 3.60 -3.88 22.33
CA SER A 71 2.47 -4.34 23.12
C SER A 71 1.78 -3.17 23.81
N LEU A 72 0.48 -3.04 23.58
CA LEU A 72 -0.39 -2.02 24.16
C LEU A 72 -1.34 -2.70 25.15
N GLU A 73 -1.28 -2.31 26.40
CA GLU A 73 -2.19 -2.80 27.45
C GLU A 73 -3.28 -1.76 27.68
N LEU A 74 -4.53 -2.16 27.49
CA LEU A 74 -5.70 -1.33 27.75
C LEU A 74 -6.29 -1.75 29.10
N ALA A 75 -6.36 -0.83 30.04
CA ALA A 75 -7.07 -1.04 31.31
C ALA A 75 -8.51 -0.55 31.21
N ALA A 76 -9.42 -1.33 31.80
CA ALA A 76 -10.75 -0.86 32.07
C ALA A 76 -10.72 0.19 33.20
N PRO A 77 -11.68 1.15 33.23
CA PRO A 77 -11.79 2.07 34.36
C PRO A 77 -11.92 1.33 35.68
N ALA A 78 -11.20 1.78 36.70
CA ALA A 78 -10.95 1.06 37.96
C ALA A 78 -12.20 0.73 38.80
N THR A 79 -13.35 1.36 38.61
CA THR A 79 -14.55 1.08 39.40
C THR A 79 -15.84 1.38 38.64
N GLY A 80 -16.82 0.50 38.76
CA GLY A 80 -18.23 0.84 38.56
C GLY A 80 -18.73 0.85 37.10
N CYS A 81 -18.11 0.12 36.20
CA CYS A 81 -18.68 -0.11 34.89
C CYS A 81 -20.07 -0.74 34.97
N LYS A 82 -21.10 0.05 34.76
CA LYS A 82 -22.46 -0.46 34.68
C LYS A 82 -22.79 -0.73 33.21
N PRO A 83 -23.54 -1.80 32.91
CA PRO A 83 -24.00 -2.04 31.54
C PRO A 83 -24.83 -0.85 31.08
N GLN A 84 -24.29 -0.07 30.18
CA GLN A 84 -24.94 1.07 29.58
C GLN A 84 -24.86 0.90 28.06
N ARG A 85 -25.59 1.74 27.32
CA ARG A 85 -25.51 1.75 25.85
C ARG A 85 -24.06 1.88 25.40
N PRO A 86 -23.58 1.02 24.48
CA PRO A 86 -22.24 1.14 23.92
C PRO A 86 -22.03 2.50 23.27
N VAL A 87 -20.89 3.11 23.53
CA VAL A 87 -20.44 4.35 22.89
C VAL A 87 -19.12 4.08 22.16
N PRO A 88 -18.90 4.68 20.99
CA PRO A 88 -17.63 4.58 20.31
C PRO A 88 -16.53 5.29 21.12
N PHE A 89 -15.33 4.74 21.07
CA PHE A 89 -14.14 5.39 21.62
C PHE A 89 -13.00 5.40 20.62
N HIS A 90 -12.09 6.34 20.81
CA HIS A 90 -10.84 6.46 20.08
C HIS A 90 -9.72 6.74 21.08
N LEU A 91 -8.67 5.91 21.05
CA LEU A 91 -7.48 6.06 21.87
C LEU A 91 -6.27 6.25 20.98
N GLN A 92 -5.28 6.95 21.50
CA GLN A 92 -3.98 7.11 20.83
C GLN A 92 -2.87 6.60 21.74
N ALA A 93 -1.96 5.82 21.19
CA ALA A 93 -0.75 5.37 21.87
C ALA A 93 0.50 5.87 21.13
N ASP A 94 1.51 6.23 21.91
CA ASP A 94 2.83 6.55 21.41
C ASP A 94 3.70 5.30 21.42
N PRO A 95 4.04 4.69 20.29
CA PRO A 95 4.85 3.48 20.27
C PRO A 95 6.29 3.74 20.72
N ALA A 96 6.77 4.97 20.67
CA ALA A 96 8.11 5.34 21.09
C ALA A 96 8.22 5.66 22.60
N ALA A 97 7.08 5.79 23.30
CA ALA A 97 7.07 6.17 24.72
C ALA A 97 8.01 5.33 25.61
N PRO A 98 8.14 3.99 25.42
CA PRO A 98 9.05 3.19 26.26
C PRO A 98 10.54 3.53 26.07
N THR A 99 10.92 4.09 24.93
CA THR A 99 12.33 4.37 24.60
C THR A 99 12.75 5.77 25.03
N GLY A 100 11.81 6.66 25.34
CA GLY A 100 12.07 8.08 25.55
C GLY A 100 12.48 8.83 24.28
N ALA A 101 12.47 8.17 23.11
CA ALA A 101 12.75 8.80 21.81
C ALA A 101 11.50 9.54 21.30
N ARG A 102 11.69 10.44 20.34
CA ARG A 102 10.57 11.14 19.69
C ARG A 102 9.78 10.24 18.73
N SER A 103 10.44 9.24 18.14
CA SER A 103 9.86 8.29 17.21
C SER A 103 10.63 6.98 17.27
N LEU A 104 10.01 5.88 16.86
CA LEU A 104 10.72 4.65 16.58
C LEU A 104 11.46 4.78 15.23
N PRO A 105 12.57 4.02 15.05
CA PRO A 105 13.21 3.88 13.75
C PRO A 105 12.21 3.38 12.69
N ALA A 106 12.42 3.74 11.42
CA ALA A 106 11.65 3.18 10.33
C ALA A 106 11.79 1.65 10.32
N GLY A 107 10.67 0.94 10.17
CA GLY A 107 10.68 -0.50 10.21
C GLY A 107 9.27 -1.10 10.26
N VAL A 108 9.21 -2.42 10.17
CA VAL A 108 7.96 -3.18 10.31
C VAL A 108 7.80 -3.59 11.78
N TYR A 109 6.71 -3.17 12.38
CA TYR A 109 6.39 -3.49 13.77
C TYR A 109 5.11 -4.29 13.85
N ARG A 110 5.08 -5.28 14.73
CA ARG A 110 3.88 -6.00 15.11
C ARG A 110 3.28 -5.32 16.33
N VAL A 111 2.01 -4.98 16.25
CA VAL A 111 1.29 -4.37 17.37
C VAL A 111 0.32 -5.39 17.95
N ARG A 112 0.40 -5.60 19.26
CA ARG A 112 -0.48 -6.44 20.04
C ARG A 112 -1.24 -5.57 21.02
N VAL A 113 -2.56 -5.62 20.97
CA VAL A 113 -3.42 -4.88 21.91
C VAL A 113 -4.08 -5.86 22.83
N TYR A 114 -3.79 -5.74 24.11
CA TYR A 114 -4.36 -6.56 25.18
C TYR A 114 -5.49 -5.77 25.84
N THR A 115 -6.65 -6.40 26.05
CA THR A 115 -7.79 -5.81 26.74
C THR A 115 -8.01 -6.51 28.06
N GLY A 116 -7.82 -5.80 29.19
CA GLY A 116 -8.04 -6.34 30.53
C GLY A 116 -7.18 -7.57 30.82
N SER A 117 -7.76 -8.57 31.52
CA SER A 117 -7.07 -9.84 31.84
C SER A 117 -7.04 -10.84 30.68
N GLY A 118 -7.37 -10.42 29.47
CA GLY A 118 -7.39 -11.29 28.29
C GLY A 118 -5.98 -11.77 27.93
N THR A 119 -5.85 -13.07 27.64
CA THR A 119 -4.59 -13.69 27.24
C THR A 119 -4.36 -13.60 25.71
N SER A 120 -5.41 -13.32 24.94
CA SER A 120 -5.37 -13.25 23.49
C SER A 120 -5.33 -11.79 23.04
N PRO A 121 -4.26 -11.34 22.39
CA PRO A 121 -4.15 -9.97 21.90
C PRO A 121 -4.89 -9.80 20.59
N HIS A 122 -5.40 -8.60 20.33
CA HIS A 122 -5.72 -8.16 18.97
C HIS A 122 -4.40 -7.85 18.24
N LEU A 123 -4.18 -8.55 17.14
CA LEU A 123 -2.95 -8.41 16.35
C LEU A 123 -3.15 -7.43 15.20
N ALA A 124 -2.22 -6.51 15.07
CA ALA A 124 -2.08 -5.66 13.90
C ALA A 124 -0.60 -5.50 13.57
N ALA A 125 -0.27 -5.28 12.30
CA ALA A 125 1.08 -4.95 11.89
C ALA A 125 1.09 -3.57 11.25
N PHE A 126 2.13 -2.80 11.52
CA PHE A 126 2.33 -1.46 10.99
C PHE A 126 3.74 -1.29 10.51
N THR A 127 3.90 -0.45 9.47
CA THR A 127 5.18 0.17 9.18
C THR A 127 5.20 1.55 9.79
N LEU A 128 6.21 1.81 10.59
CA LEU A 128 6.56 3.17 10.96
C LEU A 128 7.52 3.72 9.93
N ILE A 129 7.15 4.85 9.33
CA ILE A 129 7.99 5.56 8.39
C ILE A 129 8.86 6.53 9.19
N ASP A 130 10.09 6.71 8.73
CA ASP A 130 10.92 7.80 9.20
C ASP A 130 10.19 9.13 8.92
N THR A 131 9.94 9.92 9.97
CA THR A 131 9.28 11.23 9.86
C THR A 131 10.12 12.29 9.16
N SER A 132 11.37 11.99 8.83
CA SER A 132 12.18 12.74 7.88
C SER A 132 11.80 12.44 6.42
N ALA A 133 10.82 11.57 6.20
CA ALA A 133 10.35 11.18 4.89
C ALA A 133 9.75 12.35 4.09
N PRO A 134 9.79 12.25 2.77
CA PRO A 134 9.56 13.33 1.82
C PRO A 134 8.23 14.05 2.03
N ALA A 135 8.25 15.34 1.76
CA ALA A 135 7.10 16.23 1.91
C ALA A 135 5.91 15.87 0.98
N LEU A 136 6.16 15.03 -0.03
CA LEU A 136 5.15 14.58 -0.98
C LEU A 136 4.81 13.11 -0.72
N ALA A 137 3.53 12.80 -0.59
CA ALA A 137 3.07 11.42 -0.52
C ALA A 137 3.37 10.72 -1.86
N PRO A 138 4.04 9.56 -1.86
CA PRO A 138 4.35 8.86 -3.10
C PRO A 138 3.08 8.40 -3.80
N ILE A 139 3.00 8.66 -5.11
CA ILE A 139 1.97 8.14 -5.98
C ILE A 139 2.50 6.83 -6.57
N PRO A 140 1.89 5.68 -6.27
CA PRO A 140 2.37 4.40 -6.79
C PRO A 140 2.18 4.32 -8.30
N GLU A 141 3.18 3.81 -9.00
CA GLU A 141 3.04 3.49 -10.41
C GLU A 141 2.21 2.23 -10.61
N THR A 142 1.34 2.27 -11.60
CA THR A 142 0.59 1.09 -12.04
C THR A 142 1.51 0.01 -12.62
N GLY A 143 1.07 -1.23 -12.60
CA GLY A 143 1.75 -2.36 -13.20
C GLY A 143 2.02 -3.50 -12.23
N PHE A 144 3.03 -4.29 -12.53
CA PHE A 144 3.30 -5.52 -11.80
C PHE A 144 4.30 -5.30 -10.67
N TRP A 145 3.90 -5.70 -9.47
CA TRP A 145 4.67 -5.59 -8.23
C TRP A 145 5.04 -6.98 -7.72
N TRP A 146 6.30 -7.18 -7.41
CA TRP A 146 6.81 -8.46 -6.96
C TRP A 146 7.27 -8.41 -5.51
N THR A 147 7.06 -9.51 -4.80
CA THR A 147 7.58 -9.64 -3.44
C THR A 147 9.09 -9.73 -3.47
N GLN A 148 9.73 -8.94 -2.64
CA GLN A 148 11.18 -8.95 -2.44
C GLN A 148 11.54 -9.88 -1.29
N PRO A 149 12.77 -10.43 -1.27
CA PRO A 149 13.28 -11.12 -0.10
C PRO A 149 13.23 -10.22 1.14
N ASP A 150 12.93 -10.81 2.29
CA ASP A 150 13.08 -10.15 3.58
C ASP A 150 14.58 -9.98 3.96
N ALA A 151 14.84 -9.39 5.14
CA ALA A 151 16.20 -9.17 5.64
C ALA A 151 17.02 -10.47 5.81
N ASP A 152 16.35 -11.61 5.96
CA ASP A 152 16.94 -12.93 6.09
C ASP A 152 17.10 -13.63 4.73
N GLY A 153 16.75 -12.98 3.64
CA GLY A 153 16.82 -13.49 2.27
C GLY A 153 15.67 -14.43 1.89
N ASN A 154 14.63 -14.55 2.73
CA ASN A 154 13.47 -15.37 2.42
C ASN A 154 12.52 -14.60 1.50
N ALA A 155 12.34 -15.08 0.29
CA ALA A 155 11.32 -14.57 -0.62
C ALA A 155 10.07 -15.42 -0.54
N VAL A 156 8.90 -14.79 -0.65
CA VAL A 156 7.66 -15.51 -0.93
C VAL A 156 7.63 -15.79 -2.43
N ALA A 157 8.31 -16.86 -2.82
CA ALA A 157 8.44 -17.24 -4.23
C ALA A 157 7.07 -17.36 -4.91
N GLY A 158 6.96 -16.80 -6.11
CA GLY A 158 5.76 -16.88 -6.92
C GLY A 158 4.58 -16.02 -6.45
N THR A 159 4.82 -15.06 -5.57
CA THR A 159 3.79 -14.12 -5.09
C THR A 159 4.06 -12.72 -5.60
N GLY A 160 3.07 -12.11 -6.21
CA GLY A 160 3.12 -10.75 -6.71
C GLY A 160 1.72 -10.18 -6.88
N MET A 161 1.63 -8.94 -7.31
CA MET A 161 0.36 -8.30 -7.58
C MET A 161 0.43 -7.36 -8.77
N SER A 162 -0.68 -7.18 -9.45
CA SER A 162 -0.89 -6.07 -10.36
C SER A 162 -1.63 -4.97 -9.60
N LEU A 163 -1.14 -3.76 -9.73
CA LEU A 163 -1.76 -2.55 -9.18
C LEU A 163 -2.18 -1.63 -10.31
N GLU A 164 -3.40 -1.12 -10.21
CA GLU A 164 -3.97 -0.12 -11.11
C GLU A 164 -4.49 1.04 -10.29
N LEU A 165 -4.05 2.26 -10.61
CA LEU A 165 -4.49 3.49 -9.95
C LEU A 165 -5.24 4.36 -10.95
N GLN A 166 -6.47 4.73 -10.60
CA GLN A 166 -7.26 5.71 -11.34
C GLN A 166 -7.74 6.78 -10.34
N ASP A 167 -7.31 8.00 -10.55
CA ASP A 167 -7.47 9.07 -9.58
C ASP A 167 -6.89 8.65 -8.20
N ASN A 168 -7.75 8.38 -7.24
CA ASN A 168 -7.37 7.88 -5.93
C ASN A 168 -7.91 6.46 -5.64
N GLN A 169 -8.47 5.77 -6.62
CA GLN A 169 -8.92 4.38 -6.49
C GLN A 169 -7.80 3.44 -6.90
N LEU A 170 -7.36 2.63 -5.95
CA LEU A 170 -6.34 1.62 -6.16
C LEU A 170 -7.02 0.25 -6.26
N ALA A 171 -6.84 -0.43 -7.39
CA ALA A 171 -7.24 -1.82 -7.59
C ALA A 171 -6.01 -2.72 -7.50
N ALA A 172 -6.15 -3.87 -6.87
CA ALA A 172 -5.11 -4.86 -6.71
C ALA A 172 -5.59 -6.26 -7.13
N SER A 173 -4.77 -6.95 -7.93
CA SER A 173 -4.92 -8.38 -8.21
C SER A 173 -3.71 -9.11 -7.62
N LEU A 174 -3.93 -9.87 -6.55
CA LEU A 174 -2.88 -10.61 -5.84
C LEU A 174 -2.79 -12.02 -6.41
N LEU A 175 -1.60 -12.41 -6.85
CA LEU A 175 -1.27 -13.73 -7.37
C LEU A 175 -0.46 -14.51 -6.34
N GLY A 176 -0.79 -15.77 -6.14
CA GLY A 176 -0.08 -16.63 -5.18
C GLY A 176 -0.58 -18.05 -5.20
N PHE A 177 -0.40 -18.73 -4.09
CA PHE A 177 -0.78 -20.13 -3.94
C PHE A 177 -1.70 -20.35 -2.73
N ALA A 178 -2.67 -21.22 -2.89
CA ALA A 178 -3.44 -21.75 -1.78
C ALA A 178 -2.59 -22.73 -0.93
N GLY A 179 -3.08 -23.07 0.26
CA GLY A 179 -2.39 -24.03 1.13
C GLY A 179 -2.23 -25.44 0.52
N SER A 180 -3.01 -25.77 -0.52
CA SER A 180 -2.87 -26.99 -1.32
C SER A 180 -1.75 -26.93 -2.36
N GLY A 181 -1.11 -25.77 -2.54
CA GLY A 181 -0.13 -25.52 -3.60
C GLY A 181 -0.76 -25.17 -4.96
N ALA A 182 -2.08 -25.18 -5.08
CA ALA A 182 -2.74 -24.71 -6.30
C ALA A 182 -2.61 -23.19 -6.44
N SER A 183 -2.46 -22.71 -7.67
CA SER A 183 -2.49 -21.27 -7.95
C SER A 183 -3.79 -20.66 -7.45
N SER A 184 -3.68 -19.50 -6.84
CA SER A 184 -4.81 -18.75 -6.32
C SER A 184 -4.61 -17.27 -6.63
N TRP A 185 -5.71 -16.59 -6.86
CA TRP A 185 -5.67 -15.15 -7.05
C TRP A 185 -6.85 -14.49 -6.35
N TYR A 186 -6.59 -13.27 -5.91
CA TYR A 186 -7.56 -12.43 -5.23
C TYR A 186 -7.56 -11.07 -5.90
N PHE A 187 -8.68 -10.37 -5.86
CA PHE A 187 -8.72 -8.99 -6.31
C PHE A 187 -9.59 -8.15 -5.39
N GLY A 188 -9.39 -6.84 -5.46
CA GLY A 188 -10.17 -5.87 -4.73
C GLY A 188 -9.75 -4.46 -5.07
N SER A 189 -10.49 -3.49 -4.54
CA SER A 189 -10.15 -2.09 -4.69
C SER A 189 -10.48 -1.30 -3.43
N ALA A 190 -9.75 -0.20 -3.23
CA ALA A 190 -10.02 0.76 -2.17
C ALA A 190 -9.44 2.13 -2.54
N THR A 191 -9.88 3.15 -1.84
CA THR A 191 -9.33 4.50 -1.97
C THR A 191 -7.92 4.53 -1.37
N LEU A 192 -6.98 5.08 -2.13
CA LEU A 192 -5.66 5.46 -1.64
C LEU A 192 -5.79 6.74 -0.82
N THR A 193 -5.38 6.67 0.44
CA THR A 193 -5.41 7.81 1.36
C THR A 193 -3.99 8.19 1.73
N GLY A 194 -3.52 9.31 1.19
CA GLY A 194 -2.10 9.65 1.25
C GLY A 194 -1.27 8.60 0.52
N HIS A 195 -0.49 7.83 1.26
CA HIS A 195 0.36 6.76 0.73
C HIS A 195 -0.08 5.35 1.21
N ILE A 196 -1.30 5.23 1.76
CA ILE A 196 -1.80 3.98 2.36
C ILE A 196 -3.10 3.56 1.69
N ALA A 197 -3.22 2.27 1.38
CA ALA A 197 -4.45 1.65 0.93
C ALA A 197 -4.78 0.41 1.76
N LYS A 198 -6.06 0.20 2.08
CA LYS A 198 -6.56 -0.98 2.80
C LYS A 198 -7.62 -1.66 1.94
N ILE A 199 -7.24 -2.71 1.25
CA ILE A 199 -8.04 -3.33 0.20
C ILE A 199 -8.62 -4.65 0.71
N PRO A 200 -9.95 -4.76 0.90
CA PRO A 200 -10.59 -6.04 1.09
C PRO A 200 -10.52 -6.84 -0.21
N LEU A 201 -10.01 -8.05 -0.15
CA LEU A 201 -9.84 -8.91 -1.30
C LEU A 201 -10.96 -9.94 -1.37
N VAL A 202 -11.32 -10.32 -2.58
CA VAL A 202 -12.25 -11.44 -2.87
C VAL A 202 -11.57 -12.44 -3.77
N GLN A 203 -11.97 -13.69 -3.67
CA GLN A 203 -11.62 -14.77 -4.58
C GLN A 203 -12.83 -15.15 -5.41
N LEU A 204 -12.64 -15.35 -6.71
CA LEU A 204 -13.64 -15.93 -7.58
C LEU A 204 -13.39 -17.43 -7.71
N THR A 205 -14.44 -18.21 -7.55
CA THR A 205 -14.41 -19.67 -7.69
C THR A 205 -15.58 -20.13 -8.54
N ASN A 206 -15.50 -21.34 -9.08
CA ASN A 206 -16.57 -21.97 -9.83
C ASN A 206 -17.05 -21.18 -11.06
N GLY A 207 -16.17 -20.38 -11.66
CA GLY A 207 -16.45 -19.72 -12.94
C GLY A 207 -16.33 -20.68 -14.12
N ASP A 208 -16.93 -20.29 -15.24
CA ASP A 208 -16.79 -21.03 -16.49
C ASP A 208 -15.38 -20.95 -17.08
N GLU A 209 -14.99 -22.00 -17.76
CA GLU A 209 -13.76 -22.00 -18.55
C GLU A 209 -13.86 -21.01 -19.73
N TRP A 210 -12.74 -20.42 -20.12
CA TRP A 210 -12.67 -19.39 -21.18
C TRP A 210 -13.30 -19.79 -22.51
N PHE A 211 -13.28 -21.07 -22.84
CA PHE A 211 -13.82 -21.63 -24.09
C PHE A 211 -15.16 -22.35 -23.91
N ALA A 212 -15.70 -22.37 -22.69
CA ALA A 212 -17.02 -22.89 -22.44
C ALA A 212 -18.10 -21.86 -22.84
N SER A 213 -19.32 -22.33 -23.06
CA SER A 213 -20.44 -21.41 -23.20
C SER A 213 -20.69 -20.70 -21.88
N LEU A 214 -20.61 -19.37 -21.88
CA LEU A 214 -20.83 -18.55 -20.69
C LEU A 214 -22.21 -18.84 -20.10
N GLY A 215 -22.30 -19.34 -18.90
CA GLY A 215 -23.55 -19.76 -18.29
C GLY A 215 -23.71 -19.43 -16.82
N ALA A 216 -22.68 -19.59 -16.02
CA ALA A 216 -22.76 -19.39 -14.58
C ALA A 216 -21.91 -18.19 -14.14
N ALA A 217 -22.47 -17.34 -13.27
CA ALA A 217 -21.68 -16.36 -12.57
C ALA A 217 -20.76 -17.08 -11.56
N PRO A 218 -19.49 -16.67 -11.42
CA PRO A 218 -18.61 -17.26 -10.42
C PRO A 218 -19.11 -16.95 -9.00
N ASP A 219 -18.79 -17.83 -8.08
CA ASP A 219 -18.98 -17.58 -6.66
C ASP A 219 -17.94 -16.58 -6.16
N VAL A 220 -18.38 -15.59 -5.39
CA VAL A 220 -17.52 -14.61 -4.75
C VAL A 220 -17.27 -15.03 -3.30
N GLN A 221 -16.02 -15.39 -3.00
CA GLN A 221 -15.61 -15.75 -1.66
C GLN A 221 -14.84 -14.61 -1.01
N PRO A 222 -15.12 -14.24 0.25
CA PRO A 222 -14.29 -13.31 1.00
C PRO A 222 -12.86 -13.84 1.10
N GLY A 223 -11.90 -12.98 0.78
CA GLY A 223 -10.46 -13.24 0.92
C GLY A 223 -9.86 -12.53 2.12
N PRO A 224 -8.54 -12.52 2.19
CA PRO A 224 -7.82 -11.69 3.15
C PRO A 224 -8.01 -10.19 2.81
N ARG A 225 -7.61 -9.33 3.73
CA ARG A 225 -7.38 -7.90 3.45
C ARG A 225 -5.90 -7.69 3.17
N ILE A 226 -5.56 -6.85 2.21
CA ILE A 226 -4.20 -6.34 2.06
C ILE A 226 -4.16 -4.87 2.47
N GLU A 227 -3.19 -4.53 3.31
CA GLU A 227 -2.85 -3.14 3.65
C GLU A 227 -1.52 -2.84 3.00
N ILE A 228 -1.46 -1.75 2.22
CA ILE A 228 -0.27 -1.38 1.44
C ILE A 228 0.13 0.03 1.87
N GLU A 229 1.41 0.22 2.12
CA GLU A 229 2.02 1.50 2.40
C GLU A 229 3.12 1.76 1.37
N PHE A 230 2.93 2.76 0.54
CA PHE A 230 3.87 3.13 -0.50
C PHE A 230 5.00 3.99 0.06
N LEU A 231 6.23 3.53 -0.09
CA LEU A 231 7.45 4.22 0.33
C LEU A 231 8.00 5.10 -0.78
N SER A 232 7.72 4.72 -2.03
CA SER A 232 8.06 5.46 -3.25
C SER A 232 7.12 5.03 -4.37
N PRO A 233 7.15 5.64 -5.55
CA PRO A 233 6.37 5.19 -6.70
C PRO A 233 6.59 3.72 -7.09
N THR A 234 7.71 3.12 -6.68
CA THR A 234 8.10 1.74 -7.07
C THR A 234 8.36 0.80 -5.91
N ARG A 235 8.21 1.24 -4.66
CA ARG A 235 8.43 0.42 -3.46
C ARG A 235 7.31 0.57 -2.47
N ALA A 236 6.93 -0.54 -1.83
CA ALA A 236 5.92 -0.55 -0.80
C ALA A 236 6.20 -1.63 0.25
N HIS A 237 5.69 -1.41 1.45
CA HIS A 237 5.41 -2.47 2.40
C HIS A 237 3.93 -2.85 2.30
N ALA A 238 3.64 -4.12 2.51
CA ALA A 238 2.28 -4.59 2.56
C ALA A 238 2.10 -5.64 3.65
N TRP A 239 0.86 -5.77 4.12
CA TRP A 239 0.47 -6.79 5.09
C TRP A 239 -0.75 -7.50 4.56
N LEU A 240 -0.60 -8.80 4.41
CA LEU A 240 -1.74 -9.66 4.14
C LEU A 240 -2.35 -10.07 5.47
N VAL A 241 -3.61 -9.73 5.68
CA VAL A 241 -4.31 -9.90 6.96
C VAL A 241 -5.53 -10.77 6.77
N ARG A 242 -5.64 -11.86 7.50
CA ARG A 242 -6.84 -12.70 7.54
C ARG A 242 -7.23 -13.05 8.97
N SER A 243 -8.51 -13.35 9.19
CA SER A 243 -8.95 -13.93 10.46
C SER A 243 -8.44 -15.37 10.57
N ALA A 244 -7.78 -15.70 11.66
CA ALA A 244 -7.32 -17.06 11.99
C ALA A 244 -8.27 -17.75 12.98
N GLY A 245 -9.28 -17.05 13.48
CA GLY A 245 -10.28 -17.50 14.44
C GLY A 245 -11.23 -16.36 14.78
N ALA A 246 -12.00 -16.50 15.84
CA ALA A 246 -12.98 -15.49 16.24
C ALA A 246 -12.29 -14.18 16.72
N GLU A 247 -11.10 -14.28 17.28
CA GLU A 247 -10.37 -13.15 17.87
C GLU A 247 -8.93 -13.02 17.37
N ASP A 248 -8.44 -13.97 16.56
CA ASP A 248 -7.07 -13.99 16.08
C ASP A 248 -6.96 -13.46 14.64
N LEU A 249 -5.94 -12.64 14.40
CA LEU A 249 -5.52 -12.22 13.07
C LEU A 249 -4.19 -12.85 12.71
N GLU A 250 -4.14 -13.49 11.56
CA GLU A 250 -2.88 -13.86 10.93
C GLU A 250 -2.43 -12.71 10.04
N VAL A 251 -1.22 -12.22 10.28
CA VAL A 251 -0.63 -11.10 9.55
C VAL A 251 0.66 -11.56 8.90
N ARG A 252 0.77 -11.40 7.58
CA ARG A 252 1.97 -11.70 6.82
C ARG A 252 2.54 -10.43 6.23
N PRO A 253 3.71 -9.96 6.68
CA PRO A 253 4.38 -8.81 6.08
C PRO A 253 5.00 -9.19 4.73
N LEU A 254 4.97 -8.25 3.80
CA LEU A 254 5.53 -8.36 2.46
C LEU A 254 6.28 -7.06 2.13
N THR A 255 7.45 -7.19 1.53
CA THR A 255 8.14 -6.08 0.87
C THR A 255 7.89 -6.18 -0.62
N LEU A 256 7.44 -5.12 -1.23
CA LEU A 256 7.04 -5.09 -2.63
C LEU A 256 7.90 -4.11 -3.41
N ALA A 257 8.23 -4.52 -4.62
CA ALA A 257 8.86 -3.66 -5.60
C ALA A 257 8.17 -3.77 -6.95
N ARG A 258 7.96 -2.64 -7.60
CA ARG A 258 7.45 -2.57 -8.97
C ARG A 258 8.46 -3.20 -9.92
N THR A 259 8.02 -4.11 -10.76
CA THR A 259 8.89 -4.80 -11.71
C THR A 259 9.18 -3.93 -12.91
N ALA A 260 10.46 -3.74 -13.22
CA ALA A 260 10.89 -3.23 -14.51
C ALA A 260 10.92 -4.37 -15.52
N PHE A 261 10.23 -4.22 -16.65
CA PHE A 261 10.26 -5.20 -17.74
C PHE A 261 11.42 -4.96 -18.73
N THR A 262 12.25 -3.95 -18.47
CA THR A 262 13.41 -3.64 -19.30
C THR A 262 14.54 -4.62 -19.01
N THR A 263 15.05 -5.25 -20.05
CA THR A 263 16.27 -6.05 -19.98
C THR A 263 17.49 -5.15 -20.16
N GLY A 264 18.49 -5.30 -19.32
CA GLY A 264 19.72 -4.52 -19.41
C GLY A 264 20.31 -4.17 -18.04
N PRO A 265 21.39 -3.42 -18.00
CA PRO A 265 21.95 -2.92 -16.75
C PRO A 265 20.98 -1.98 -16.03
N ALA A 266 21.16 -1.82 -14.71
CA ALA A 266 20.39 -0.86 -13.93
C ALA A 266 20.45 0.53 -14.57
N GLY A 267 19.34 1.26 -14.55
CA GLY A 267 19.25 2.54 -15.24
C GLY A 267 18.70 2.48 -16.66
N SER A 268 18.73 1.30 -17.33
CA SER A 268 18.21 1.18 -18.71
C SER A 268 16.74 1.54 -18.84
N SER A 269 15.95 1.35 -17.76
CA SER A 269 14.55 1.72 -17.71
C SER A 269 14.31 3.23 -17.84
N TRP A 270 15.31 4.05 -17.53
CA TRP A 270 15.18 5.51 -17.54
C TRP A 270 15.78 6.18 -18.78
N ALA A 271 16.41 5.43 -19.67
CA ALA A 271 16.86 5.97 -20.96
C ALA A 271 15.67 6.40 -21.84
N GLY A 272 15.81 7.49 -22.55
CA GLY A 272 14.80 8.04 -23.46
C GLY A 272 14.38 9.47 -23.09
N ARG A 273 13.21 9.89 -23.59
CA ARG A 273 12.76 11.27 -23.48
C ARG A 273 11.96 11.54 -22.22
N TRP A 274 12.28 12.68 -21.60
CA TRP A 274 11.67 13.13 -20.35
C TRP A 274 11.38 14.62 -20.40
N VAL A 275 10.33 15.06 -19.76
CA VAL A 275 10.00 16.47 -19.61
C VAL A 275 9.98 16.86 -18.13
N LEU A 276 10.79 17.85 -17.79
CA LEU A 276 10.77 18.48 -16.46
C LEU A 276 9.67 19.55 -16.47
N VAL A 277 8.77 19.45 -15.53
CA VAL A 277 7.64 20.36 -15.36
C VAL A 277 7.72 21.00 -13.98
N PRO A 278 8.06 22.29 -13.88
CA PRO A 278 7.96 23.01 -12.61
C PRO A 278 6.49 23.27 -12.22
N GLU A 279 6.12 23.04 -10.97
CA GLU A 279 4.74 23.28 -10.52
C GLU A 279 4.46 24.79 -10.28
N ASP A 280 5.48 25.62 -10.19
CA ASP A 280 5.36 27.08 -10.04
C ASP A 280 5.01 27.81 -11.34
N GLY A 281 4.69 27.07 -12.43
CA GLY A 281 4.37 27.62 -13.74
C GLY A 281 5.58 28.02 -14.59
N GLY A 282 6.78 27.63 -14.18
CA GLY A 282 7.99 27.77 -14.98
C GLY A 282 7.92 27.01 -16.31
N SER A 283 8.84 27.32 -17.22
CA SER A 283 8.89 26.65 -18.54
C SER A 283 9.31 25.20 -18.42
N ALA A 284 8.55 24.30 -19.05
CA ALA A 284 8.91 22.90 -19.16
C ALA A 284 10.20 22.72 -20.00
N ARG A 285 11.02 21.74 -19.64
CA ARG A 285 12.28 21.43 -20.35
C ARG A 285 12.30 19.96 -20.77
N LEU A 286 12.66 19.71 -22.00
CA LEU A 286 12.78 18.37 -22.56
C LEU A 286 14.23 17.87 -22.47
N PHE A 287 14.40 16.61 -22.07
CA PHE A 287 15.68 15.90 -22.04
C PHE A 287 15.55 14.59 -22.82
N ASP A 288 16.65 14.15 -23.44
CA ASP A 288 16.73 12.85 -24.14
C ASP A 288 17.97 12.09 -23.59
N PHE A 289 17.72 11.29 -22.57
CA PHE A 289 18.79 10.58 -21.89
C PHE A 289 19.21 9.32 -22.66
N GLY A 290 20.52 9.21 -22.88
CA GLY A 290 21.15 8.04 -23.49
C GLY A 290 21.19 6.82 -22.56
N ALA A 291 21.94 5.79 -22.99
CA ALA A 291 22.15 4.59 -22.19
C ALA A 291 22.88 4.90 -20.86
N PRO A 292 22.56 4.15 -19.79
CA PRO A 292 23.19 4.38 -18.50
C PRO A 292 24.67 4.00 -18.49
N SER A 293 25.45 4.74 -17.72
CA SER A 293 26.80 4.37 -17.29
C SER A 293 26.81 4.16 -15.79
N HIS A 294 27.58 3.16 -15.33
CA HIS A 294 27.70 2.83 -13.91
C HIS A 294 28.98 3.43 -13.35
N ARG A 295 28.94 3.90 -12.10
CA ARG A 295 30.12 4.41 -11.39
C ARG A 295 30.73 3.37 -10.46
N ASP A 296 29.92 2.67 -9.67
CA ASP A 296 30.38 1.85 -8.53
C ASP A 296 29.43 0.67 -8.19
N GLY A 297 28.44 0.39 -9.02
CA GLY A 297 27.43 -0.64 -8.73
C GLY A 297 26.27 -0.18 -7.83
N GLU A 298 26.42 0.96 -7.14
CA GLU A 298 25.37 1.56 -6.29
C GLU A 298 24.72 2.77 -6.93
N SER A 299 25.23 3.23 -8.07
CA SER A 299 24.73 4.39 -8.78
C SER A 299 24.83 4.22 -10.30
N PHE A 300 24.00 4.94 -11.02
CA PHE A 300 24.09 5.06 -12.46
C PHE A 300 23.90 6.50 -12.89
N ARG A 301 24.40 6.79 -14.08
CA ARG A 301 24.33 8.11 -14.72
C ARG A 301 23.74 7.99 -16.10
N LEU A 302 22.81 8.87 -16.42
CA LEU A 302 22.26 9.09 -17.75
C LEU A 302 22.69 10.48 -18.25
N VAL A 303 23.02 10.59 -19.52
CA VAL A 303 23.49 11.85 -20.11
C VAL A 303 22.60 12.23 -21.28
N ASP A 304 22.17 13.48 -21.30
CA ASP A 304 21.64 14.17 -22.46
C ASP A 304 22.72 15.14 -22.98
N ALA A 305 23.43 14.69 -23.99
CA ALA A 305 24.53 15.48 -24.55
C ALA A 305 24.06 16.77 -25.27
N ALA A 306 22.82 16.79 -25.77
CA ALA A 306 22.28 17.96 -26.49
C ALA A 306 21.99 19.13 -25.55
N ASN A 307 21.61 18.82 -24.29
CA ASN A 307 21.27 19.81 -23.29
C ASN A 307 22.37 19.98 -22.22
N ASP A 308 23.53 19.34 -22.40
CA ASP A 308 24.61 19.28 -21.38
C ASP A 308 24.02 18.91 -20.01
N ALA A 309 23.12 17.90 -20.01
CA ALA A 309 22.41 17.51 -18.82
C ALA A 309 22.77 16.09 -18.38
N VAL A 310 22.78 15.89 -17.08
CA VAL A 310 23.12 14.65 -16.43
C VAL A 310 22.09 14.34 -15.36
N LEU A 311 21.57 13.10 -15.39
CA LEU A 311 20.75 12.54 -14.32
C LEU A 311 21.58 11.49 -13.60
N ASP A 312 22.02 11.81 -12.38
CA ASP A 312 22.72 10.89 -11.49
C ASP A 312 21.74 10.28 -10.50
N CYS A 313 21.66 8.96 -10.46
CA CYS A 313 20.71 8.25 -9.59
C CYS A 313 21.44 7.25 -8.67
N ARG A 314 20.99 7.18 -7.42
CA ARG A 314 21.43 6.19 -6.44
C ARG A 314 20.50 4.97 -6.50
N LEU A 315 21.08 3.77 -6.51
CA LEU A 315 20.34 2.52 -6.49
C LEU A 315 20.03 2.08 -5.06
N VAL A 316 18.88 1.47 -4.90
CA VAL A 316 18.58 0.72 -3.67
C VAL A 316 19.38 -0.58 -3.71
N ALA A 317 20.15 -0.84 -2.65
CA ALA A 317 21.03 -1.99 -2.56
C ALA A 317 20.33 -3.32 -2.93
N GLY A 318 20.94 -4.10 -3.81
CA GLY A 318 20.42 -5.38 -4.26
C GLY A 318 19.23 -5.32 -5.24
N THR A 319 18.85 -4.12 -5.71
CA THR A 319 17.73 -3.94 -6.64
C THR A 319 18.15 -3.19 -7.91
N GLN A 320 17.23 -3.09 -8.87
CA GLN A 320 17.37 -2.22 -10.04
C GLN A 320 16.57 -0.92 -9.90
N GLN A 321 16.18 -0.57 -8.69
CA GLN A 321 15.38 0.62 -8.41
C GLN A 321 16.27 1.73 -7.87
N ALA A 322 15.92 2.97 -8.19
CA ALA A 322 16.55 4.14 -7.62
C ALA A 322 15.69 4.71 -6.48
N ASP A 323 16.33 5.28 -5.47
CA ASP A 323 15.67 5.94 -4.34
C ASP A 323 15.85 7.46 -4.36
N ALA A 324 16.85 7.96 -5.10
CA ALA A 324 17.09 9.37 -5.28
C ALA A 324 17.80 9.63 -6.60
N CYS A 325 17.49 10.75 -7.23
CA CYS A 325 18.17 11.23 -8.44
C CYS A 325 18.42 12.73 -8.35
N THR A 326 19.55 13.18 -8.89
CA THR A 326 19.87 14.60 -9.08
C THR A 326 20.01 14.90 -10.56
N LEU A 327 19.28 15.88 -11.05
CA LEU A 327 19.40 16.41 -12.40
C LEU A 327 20.26 17.67 -12.38
N THR A 328 21.35 17.63 -13.16
CA THR A 328 22.20 18.79 -13.40
C THR A 328 22.16 19.17 -14.88
N ALA A 329 22.28 20.45 -15.20
CA ALA A 329 22.46 20.93 -16.56
C ALA A 329 23.50 22.07 -16.56
N SER A 330 24.46 22.03 -17.48
CA SER A 330 25.59 22.96 -17.52
C SER A 330 26.31 23.08 -16.17
N ALA A 331 26.50 21.92 -15.52
CA ALA A 331 27.15 21.77 -14.21
C ALA A 331 26.40 22.45 -13.02
N VAL A 332 25.15 22.86 -13.20
CA VAL A 332 24.31 23.43 -12.15
C VAL A 332 23.19 22.45 -11.81
N THR A 333 22.93 22.21 -10.53
CA THR A 333 21.78 21.42 -10.09
C THR A 333 20.49 22.12 -10.52
N VAL A 334 19.66 21.37 -11.22
CA VAL A 334 18.33 21.82 -11.70
C VAL A 334 17.23 21.30 -10.79
N ALA A 335 17.34 20.05 -10.36
CA ALA A 335 16.38 19.42 -9.48
C ALA A 335 16.97 18.20 -8.74
N ASP A 336 16.45 17.96 -7.56
CA ASP A 336 16.66 16.75 -6.77
C ASP A 336 15.32 16.01 -6.62
N PHE A 337 15.33 14.69 -6.89
CA PHE A 337 14.17 13.82 -6.83
C PHE A 337 14.35 12.78 -5.73
N ASP A 338 13.41 12.74 -4.81
CA ASP A 338 13.31 11.79 -3.73
C ASP A 338 12.17 10.78 -3.95
N GLN A 339 11.30 11.03 -4.93
CA GLN A 339 10.28 10.12 -5.41
C GLN A 339 10.64 9.69 -6.84
N VAL A 340 11.26 8.51 -6.95
CA VAL A 340 11.77 7.99 -8.22
C VAL A 340 10.94 6.81 -8.68
N GLY A 341 10.22 6.99 -9.79
CA GLY A 341 9.49 5.96 -10.50
C GLY A 341 10.16 5.56 -11.82
N PHE A 342 9.53 4.71 -12.62
CA PHE A 342 9.99 4.36 -13.97
C PHE A 342 9.47 5.32 -15.03
N ASP A 343 8.34 5.95 -14.79
CA ASP A 343 7.67 6.84 -15.74
C ASP A 343 7.47 8.26 -15.17
N HIS A 344 7.73 8.44 -13.88
CA HIS A 344 7.50 9.69 -13.18
C HIS A 344 8.46 9.83 -12.00
N PHE A 345 9.06 11.03 -11.86
CA PHE A 345 9.80 11.44 -10.67
C PHE A 345 9.15 12.69 -10.09
N ALA A 346 9.17 12.81 -8.77
CA ALA A 346 8.80 14.03 -8.09
C ALA A 346 9.90 14.46 -7.11
N GLY A 347 10.05 15.76 -6.92
CA GLY A 347 11.07 16.34 -6.07
C GLY A 347 11.04 17.85 -6.09
N HIS A 348 12.20 18.47 -5.93
CA HIS A 348 12.33 19.91 -5.78
C HIS A 348 13.35 20.47 -6.76
N GLY A 349 13.01 21.60 -7.36
CA GLY A 349 13.95 22.41 -8.15
C GLY A 349 15.01 23.09 -7.28
N ALA A 350 16.02 23.64 -7.89
CA ALA A 350 17.11 24.38 -7.19
C ALA A 350 16.60 25.55 -6.32
N ASN A 351 15.42 26.06 -6.60
CA ASN A 351 14.75 27.11 -5.81
C ASN A 351 13.86 26.54 -4.68
N GLY A 352 13.84 25.22 -4.50
CA GLY A 352 12.98 24.53 -3.52
C GLY A 352 11.53 24.35 -3.95
N ALA A 353 11.13 24.82 -5.15
CA ALA A 353 9.78 24.62 -5.65
C ALA A 353 9.58 23.16 -6.10
N PRO A 354 8.37 22.60 -5.93
CA PRO A 354 8.06 21.26 -6.42
C PRO A 354 8.24 21.16 -7.94
N VAL A 355 8.79 20.04 -8.38
CA VAL A 355 8.98 19.74 -9.81
C VAL A 355 8.67 18.27 -10.07
N GLN A 356 8.27 18.00 -11.31
CA GLN A 356 8.05 16.64 -11.80
C GLN A 356 8.91 16.40 -13.05
N LEU A 357 9.46 15.19 -13.17
CA LEU A 357 10.11 14.72 -14.37
C LEU A 357 9.27 13.56 -14.92
N LEU A 358 8.63 13.79 -16.04
CA LEU A 358 7.65 12.89 -16.64
C LEU A 358 8.22 12.24 -17.90
N ARG A 359 8.02 10.94 -18.02
CA ARG A 359 8.43 10.22 -19.23
C ARG A 359 7.53 10.58 -20.40
N VAL A 360 8.15 10.86 -21.54
CA VAL A 360 7.43 11.05 -22.80
C VAL A 360 7.32 9.70 -23.50
N PRO A 361 6.10 9.21 -23.77
CA PRO A 361 5.92 7.96 -24.52
C PRO A 361 6.63 8.02 -25.88
N ARG A 362 7.15 6.89 -26.33
CA ARG A 362 7.80 6.74 -27.65
C ARG A 362 6.77 6.65 -28.75
#